data_cfc670a51bc9441f11023eaa891710e4
#
_entry.id   cfc670a51bc9441f11023eaa891710e4
#
_cell.length_a   1.000
_cell.length_b   1.000
_cell.length_c   1.000
_cell.angle_alpha   90.00
_cell.angle_beta   90.00
_cell.angle_gamma   90.00
#
_symmetry.space_group_name_H-M   'P 1'
#
loop_
_entity.id
_entity.type
_entity.pdbx_description
1 polymer ?
#
loop_
_entity_poly.entity_id
_entity_poly.type
_entity_poly.pdbx_seq_one_letter_code
_entity_poly.pdbx_strand_id
1 'polypeptide(L)'
;LEENIIIGAGDIPPAIIQQVANLCRKLETLDHGIPQDIEWTHDGQKLWLLQCRPITNLQPIWTRKIAAEVIPGVIRPLPWSINRPLTCGVWGDIFQLVLDKKALDLDFNETATLHYQRAYFNASLLGTIFRRMGLPPESLEFLTKGAKFTKPPLTATLANSPGLLKLLGRELQLEKDFSQDQKTYFIPTLEKINATSLEALSSGEILGQIEEILTVLKKATYYSILAPLSFALRRSISRVPFEKLDNSQAPEIASMRSLSELRKNTLDRDFDSAFSLWLETYGYLSEVGTDISIPRWRENPPYLLQLPLDIPGNNSQKKVKSSHNVQKRLNIKNQVTEIYSRLLAHLRWHFLALETLWLQQQILSETGDIFYLNYSEVTQLGQNNKIANLNQIIRQRRQQFLENSQLTDIPYIVYGQPPKREFLVSNLTAKKRLQGIAASGGTVEGRVKIMPTLQNLEIAPDTILVIPYTDSGWSPLLSQAVGIIAEVGGQLSHGAIIAREYGIPAVMDVHNAMKLLKDGQLIRLDGSQGIIEIL
;
A
#
# COMPACT_ATOMS: atom_id res chain seq x y z
N LEU A 1 1.13 9.94 23.98
CA LEU A 1 -0.17 10.62 23.93
C LEU A 1 0.11 11.99 23.32
N GLU A 2 -0.29 12.21 22.07
CA GLU A 2 -0.32 13.55 21.50
C GLU A 2 -1.27 14.39 22.36
N GLU A 3 -0.84 15.56 22.80
CA GLU A 3 -1.68 16.52 23.48
C GLU A 3 -2.87 16.85 22.56
N ASN A 4 -4.07 16.48 22.98
CA ASN A 4 -5.29 16.84 22.28
C ASN A 4 -5.39 18.38 22.32
N ILE A 5 -5.15 19.01 21.17
CA ILE A 5 -5.30 20.47 21.04
C ILE A 5 -6.80 20.75 21.04
N ILE A 6 -7.28 21.44 22.06
CA ILE A 6 -8.66 21.92 22.13
C ILE A 6 -8.72 23.18 21.25
N ILE A 7 -9.47 23.07 20.14
CA ILE A 7 -9.68 24.19 19.21
C ILE A 7 -11.06 24.77 19.49
N GLY A 8 -11.11 26.01 19.94
CA GLY A 8 -12.35 26.76 20.17
C GLY A 8 -12.35 27.52 21.50
N ALA A 9 -13.16 28.58 21.58
CA ALA A 9 -13.46 29.29 22.81
C ALA A 9 -14.89 28.88 23.23
N GLY A 10 -14.99 28.14 24.32
CA GLY A 10 -16.28 27.76 24.93
C GLY A 10 -16.33 28.19 26.39
N ASP A 11 -17.49 28.10 27.00
CA ASP A 11 -17.74 28.47 28.40
C ASP A 11 -17.09 27.52 29.42
N ILE A 12 -16.56 26.38 28.95
CA ILE A 12 -15.95 25.36 29.82
C ILE A 12 -14.44 25.47 29.78
N PRO A 13 -13.76 25.60 30.95
CA PRO A 13 -12.31 25.66 31.02
C PRO A 13 -11.65 24.42 30.37
N PRO A 14 -10.54 24.58 29.60
CA PRO A 14 -9.84 23.48 28.94
C PRO A 14 -9.42 22.34 29.88
N ALA A 15 -9.07 22.66 31.12
CA ALA A 15 -8.71 21.68 32.13
C ALA A 15 -9.86 20.72 32.49
N ILE A 16 -11.10 21.22 32.52
CA ILE A 16 -12.29 20.38 32.76
C ILE A 16 -12.55 19.47 31.56
N ILE A 17 -12.44 20.00 30.32
CA ILE A 17 -12.59 19.20 29.09
C ILE A 17 -11.55 18.08 29.07
N GLN A 18 -10.32 18.35 29.48
CA GLN A 18 -9.27 17.32 29.57
C GLN A 18 -9.62 16.23 30.62
N GLN A 19 -10.20 16.62 31.76
CA GLN A 19 -10.65 15.66 32.77
C GLN A 19 -11.79 14.78 32.24
N VAL A 20 -12.76 15.36 31.54
CA VAL A 20 -13.87 14.63 30.89
C VAL A 20 -13.33 13.65 29.85
N ALA A 21 -12.42 14.08 28.99
CA ALA A 21 -11.82 13.21 27.97
C ALA A 21 -11.06 12.02 28.59
N ASN A 22 -10.31 12.27 29.69
CA ASN A 22 -9.64 11.21 30.43
C ASN A 22 -10.62 10.25 31.10
N LEU A 23 -11.74 10.76 31.63
CA LEU A 23 -12.80 9.94 32.19
C LEU A 23 -13.43 9.04 31.12
N CYS A 24 -13.81 9.59 29.95
CA CYS A 24 -14.34 8.82 28.84
C CYS A 24 -13.42 7.67 28.42
N ARG A 25 -12.13 7.93 28.25
CA ARG A 25 -11.15 6.89 27.92
C ARG A 25 -11.02 5.81 28.99
N LYS A 26 -11.09 6.20 30.26
CA LYS A 26 -11.06 5.24 31.36
C LYS A 26 -12.29 4.34 31.35
N LEU A 27 -13.47 4.91 31.14
CA LEU A 27 -14.74 4.18 31.05
C LEU A 27 -14.75 3.25 29.83
N GLU A 28 -14.32 3.72 28.68
CA GLU A 28 -14.14 2.92 27.47
C GLU A 28 -13.20 1.72 27.72
N THR A 29 -12.10 1.93 28.44
CA THR A 29 -11.17 0.84 28.80
C THR A 29 -11.82 -0.17 29.73
N LEU A 30 -12.63 0.29 30.71
CA LEU A 30 -13.34 -0.58 31.64
C LEU A 30 -14.45 -1.39 30.96
N ASP A 31 -15.07 -0.84 29.92
CA ASP A 31 -16.09 -1.51 29.11
C ASP A 31 -15.52 -2.14 27.83
N HIS A 32 -14.34 -2.73 27.94
CA HIS A 32 -13.69 -3.52 26.87
C HIS A 32 -13.48 -2.78 25.54
N GLY A 33 -13.33 -1.46 25.59
CA GLY A 33 -13.10 -0.60 24.43
C GLY A 33 -14.39 -0.21 23.69
N ILE A 34 -15.53 -0.33 24.33
CA ILE A 34 -16.79 0.19 23.80
C ILE A 34 -16.90 1.66 24.19
N PRO A 35 -17.01 2.60 23.24
CA PRO A 35 -17.19 4.02 23.51
C PRO A 35 -18.44 4.27 24.35
N GLN A 36 -18.32 5.20 25.29
CA GLN A 36 -19.36 5.50 26.25
C GLN A 36 -19.94 6.89 26.02
N ASP A 37 -21.26 7.00 26.04
CA ASP A 37 -21.98 8.25 26.17
C ASP A 37 -22.11 8.55 27.67
N ILE A 38 -21.61 9.72 28.10
CA ILE A 38 -21.60 10.08 29.52
C ILE A 38 -22.31 11.40 29.77
N GLU A 39 -23.05 11.43 30.89
CA GLU A 39 -23.51 12.67 31.48
C GLU A 39 -22.67 12.99 32.71
N TRP A 40 -22.22 14.24 32.80
CA TRP A 40 -21.32 14.67 33.86
C TRP A 40 -21.65 16.08 34.35
N THR A 41 -21.18 16.41 35.54
CA THR A 41 -21.20 17.76 36.10
C THR A 41 -19.91 18.07 36.81
N HIS A 42 -19.62 19.36 37.02
CA HIS A 42 -18.46 19.84 37.73
C HIS A 42 -18.87 20.89 38.79
N ASP A 43 -18.51 20.66 40.04
CA ASP A 43 -18.90 21.51 41.18
C ASP A 43 -17.94 22.67 41.46
N GLY A 44 -16.98 22.90 40.54
CA GLY A 44 -15.91 23.87 40.71
C GLY A 44 -14.60 23.27 41.22
N GLN A 45 -14.65 22.07 41.82
CA GLN A 45 -13.47 21.38 42.35
C GLN A 45 -13.33 19.96 41.77
N LYS A 46 -14.42 19.27 41.52
CA LYS A 46 -14.43 17.86 41.13
C LYS A 46 -15.41 17.58 40.00
N LEU A 47 -15.01 16.67 39.11
CA LEU A 47 -15.85 16.10 38.07
C LEU A 47 -16.67 14.95 38.64
N TRP A 48 -17.98 14.96 38.39
CA TRP A 48 -18.93 13.94 38.78
C TRP A 48 -19.54 13.27 37.56
N LEU A 49 -19.46 11.93 37.50
CA LEU A 49 -20.15 11.13 36.50
C LEU A 49 -21.58 10.91 36.96
N LEU A 50 -22.57 11.33 36.17
CA LEU A 50 -23.98 11.18 36.49
C LEU A 50 -24.58 9.96 35.79
N GLN A 51 -24.22 9.73 34.53
CA GLN A 51 -24.68 8.60 33.72
C GLN A 51 -23.55 8.11 32.82
N CYS A 52 -23.53 6.80 32.55
CA CYS A 52 -22.65 6.16 31.60
C CYS A 52 -23.42 5.06 30.89
N ARG A 53 -23.43 5.07 29.58
CA ARG A 53 -24.06 4.04 28.74
C ARG A 53 -23.23 3.79 27.48
N PRO A 54 -23.16 2.55 26.99
CA PRO A 54 -22.46 2.26 25.75
C PRO A 54 -23.14 2.93 24.55
N ILE A 55 -22.34 3.49 23.64
CA ILE A 55 -22.81 4.01 22.37
C ILE A 55 -23.07 2.83 21.44
N THR A 56 -24.34 2.59 21.10
CA THR A 56 -24.76 1.43 20.28
C THR A 56 -24.80 1.72 18.78
N ASN A 57 -24.79 3.00 18.37
CA ASN A 57 -24.86 3.41 16.97
C ASN A 57 -23.60 4.22 16.58
N LEU A 58 -22.46 3.55 16.61
CA LEU A 58 -21.20 4.15 16.20
C LEU A 58 -21.07 4.15 14.68
N GLN A 59 -20.80 5.34 14.13
CA GLN A 59 -20.41 5.42 12.74
C GLN A 59 -19.03 4.78 12.53
N PRO A 60 -18.81 4.07 11.41
CA PRO A 60 -17.52 3.44 11.14
C PRO A 60 -16.40 4.48 11.03
N ILE A 61 -15.25 4.13 11.57
CA ILE A 61 -14.02 4.92 11.40
C ILE A 61 -13.26 4.37 10.21
N TRP A 62 -13.04 5.23 9.23
CA TRP A 62 -12.28 4.90 8.01
C TRP A 62 -10.88 5.49 8.10
N THR A 63 -9.86 4.72 7.75
CA THR A 63 -8.47 5.17 7.78
C THR A 63 -7.74 4.89 6.47
N ARG A 64 -6.91 5.87 6.03
CA ARG A 64 -6.00 5.72 4.90
C ARG A 64 -4.59 5.28 5.29
N LYS A 65 -4.25 5.25 6.57
CA LYS A 65 -2.86 5.01 7.02
C LYS A 65 -2.20 3.80 6.36
N ILE A 66 -2.95 2.71 6.19
CA ILE A 66 -2.49 1.48 5.56
C ILE A 66 -2.92 1.42 4.09
N ALA A 67 -4.17 1.81 3.81
CA ALA A 67 -4.71 1.76 2.46
C ALA A 67 -3.90 2.60 1.47
N ALA A 68 -3.36 3.74 1.90
CA ALA A 68 -2.52 4.60 1.07
C ALA A 68 -1.14 4.00 0.72
N GLU A 69 -0.66 3.01 1.47
CA GLU A 69 0.56 2.25 1.15
C GLU A 69 0.26 1.11 0.17
N VAL A 70 -0.85 0.41 0.37
CA VAL A 70 -1.20 -0.78 -0.42
C VAL A 70 -1.80 -0.42 -1.78
N ILE A 71 -2.66 0.59 -1.82
CA ILE A 71 -3.35 1.09 -3.02
C ILE A 71 -3.27 2.62 -3.01
N PRO A 72 -2.12 3.18 -3.41
CA PRO A 72 -1.88 4.63 -3.36
C PRO A 72 -2.65 5.40 -4.43
N GLY A 73 -2.78 6.71 -4.22
CA GLY A 73 -3.30 7.65 -5.21
C GLY A 73 -4.81 7.65 -5.36
N VAL A 74 -5.26 8.22 -6.48
CA VAL A 74 -6.67 8.29 -6.90
C VAL A 74 -6.96 7.10 -7.82
N ILE A 75 -7.97 6.32 -7.50
CA ILE A 75 -8.23 5.02 -8.11
C ILE A 75 -9.40 5.14 -9.08
N ARG A 76 -9.20 4.61 -10.31
CA ARG A 76 -10.26 4.52 -11.32
C ARG A 76 -11.24 3.38 -11.02
N PRO A 77 -12.45 3.40 -11.61
CA PRO A 77 -13.47 2.38 -11.38
C PRO A 77 -13.02 0.95 -11.65
N LEU A 78 -12.36 0.69 -12.79
CA LEU A 78 -11.96 -0.68 -13.15
C LEU A 78 -10.96 -1.29 -12.13
N PRO A 79 -9.82 -0.65 -11.81
CA PRO A 79 -8.93 -1.14 -10.76
C PRO A 79 -9.64 -1.39 -9.43
N TRP A 80 -10.52 -0.48 -9.01
CA TRP A 80 -11.23 -0.63 -7.75
C TRP A 80 -12.21 -1.81 -7.75
N SER A 81 -13.00 -1.96 -8.81
CA SER A 81 -13.99 -3.03 -8.95
C SER A 81 -13.35 -4.44 -9.00
N ILE A 82 -12.04 -4.52 -9.28
CA ILE A 82 -11.25 -5.75 -9.23
C ILE A 82 -10.54 -5.89 -7.88
N ASN A 83 -9.81 -4.86 -7.44
CA ASN A 83 -8.97 -4.95 -6.24
C ASN A 83 -9.79 -5.10 -4.95
N ARG A 84 -10.92 -4.39 -4.82
CA ARG A 84 -11.76 -4.48 -3.61
C ARG A 84 -12.26 -5.90 -3.35
N PRO A 85 -12.97 -6.58 -4.26
CA PRO A 85 -13.47 -7.93 -4.00
C PRO A 85 -12.34 -8.95 -3.83
N LEU A 86 -11.22 -8.81 -4.53
CA LEU A 86 -10.06 -9.67 -4.33
C LEU A 86 -9.46 -9.49 -2.93
N THR A 87 -9.15 -8.25 -2.54
CA THR A 87 -8.49 -7.96 -1.27
C THR A 87 -9.41 -8.25 -0.09
N CYS A 88 -10.66 -7.75 -0.11
CA CYS A 88 -11.63 -7.97 0.96
C CYS A 88 -11.99 -9.46 1.09
N GLY A 89 -12.17 -10.16 -0.05
CA GLY A 89 -12.49 -11.59 -0.05
C GLY A 89 -11.36 -12.43 0.52
N VAL A 90 -10.11 -12.20 0.13
CA VAL A 90 -8.96 -12.97 0.63
C VAL A 90 -8.69 -12.67 2.12
N TRP A 91 -8.78 -11.40 2.54
CA TRP A 91 -8.72 -11.07 3.97
C TRP A 91 -9.86 -11.72 4.75
N GLY A 92 -11.09 -11.73 4.18
CA GLY A 92 -12.24 -12.41 4.75
C GLY A 92 -11.99 -13.90 4.94
N ASP A 93 -11.45 -14.58 3.92
CA ASP A 93 -11.08 -16.02 3.99
C ASP A 93 -10.06 -16.28 5.13
N ILE A 94 -9.05 -15.40 5.28
CA ILE A 94 -8.03 -15.51 6.35
C ILE A 94 -8.67 -15.28 7.73
N PHE A 95 -9.48 -14.24 7.88
CA PHE A 95 -10.15 -13.93 9.15
C PHE A 95 -11.15 -15.00 9.54
N GLN A 96 -11.91 -15.52 8.59
CA GLN A 96 -12.86 -16.61 8.83
C GLN A 96 -12.16 -17.91 9.27
N LEU A 97 -10.98 -18.22 8.69
CA LEU A 97 -10.17 -19.36 9.13
C LEU A 97 -9.81 -19.27 10.62
N VAL A 98 -9.54 -18.05 11.12
CA VAL A 98 -9.13 -17.83 12.52
C VAL A 98 -10.33 -17.72 13.44
N LEU A 99 -11.37 -16.99 13.05
CA LEU A 99 -12.51 -16.66 13.88
C LEU A 99 -13.59 -17.76 13.90
N ASP A 100 -13.70 -18.55 12.83
CA ASP A 100 -14.73 -19.59 12.67
C ASP A 100 -16.14 -19.03 12.91
N LYS A 101 -16.89 -19.58 13.86
CA LYS A 101 -18.26 -19.12 14.20
C LYS A 101 -18.33 -17.67 14.66
N LYS A 102 -17.25 -17.11 15.20
CA LYS A 102 -17.17 -15.70 15.63
C LYS A 102 -17.13 -14.70 14.45
N ALA A 103 -17.09 -15.19 13.21
CA ALA A 103 -17.09 -14.36 12.00
C ALA A 103 -18.49 -14.22 11.35
N LEU A 104 -19.49 -14.97 11.79
CA LEU A 104 -20.78 -15.10 11.09
C LEU A 104 -21.59 -13.79 10.97
N ASP A 105 -21.38 -12.86 11.86
CA ASP A 105 -22.04 -11.54 11.87
C ASP A 105 -21.17 -10.43 11.22
N LEU A 106 -20.02 -10.76 10.65
CA LEU A 106 -19.10 -9.81 10.03
C LEU A 106 -19.26 -9.80 8.50
N ASP A 107 -19.48 -8.61 7.93
CA ASP A 107 -19.39 -8.43 6.48
C ASP A 107 -17.97 -7.96 6.10
N PHE A 108 -17.18 -8.87 5.55
CA PHE A 108 -15.82 -8.56 5.11
C PHE A 108 -15.76 -7.65 3.87
N ASN A 109 -16.85 -7.48 3.13
CA ASN A 109 -16.91 -6.51 2.04
C ASN A 109 -16.84 -5.07 2.55
N GLU A 110 -17.21 -4.84 3.81
CA GLU A 110 -17.14 -3.55 4.46
C GLU A 110 -15.74 -3.22 5.03
N THR A 111 -14.72 -4.05 4.76
CA THR A 111 -13.33 -3.77 5.20
C THR A 111 -12.67 -2.63 4.43
N ALA A 112 -13.12 -2.32 3.21
CA ALA A 112 -12.55 -1.26 2.40
C ALA A 112 -13.60 -0.48 1.61
N THR A 113 -13.41 0.85 1.48
CA THR A 113 -14.25 1.74 0.68
C THR A 113 -13.43 2.82 -0.02
N LEU A 114 -14.07 3.59 -0.92
CA LEU A 114 -13.49 4.80 -1.51
C LEU A 114 -14.12 6.06 -0.92
N HIS A 115 -13.28 6.97 -0.40
CA HIS A 115 -13.65 8.36 -0.20
C HIS A 115 -12.76 9.23 -1.09
N TYR A 116 -13.36 10.16 -1.83
CA TYR A 116 -12.66 10.98 -2.82
C TYR A 116 -11.83 10.14 -3.81
N GLN A 117 -12.33 8.97 -4.21
CA GLN A 117 -11.66 7.97 -5.05
C GLN A 117 -10.30 7.49 -4.50
N ARG A 118 -10.10 7.57 -3.20
CA ARG A 118 -8.93 6.99 -2.50
C ARG A 118 -9.38 5.90 -1.55
N ALA A 119 -8.56 4.86 -1.44
CA ALA A 119 -8.87 3.71 -0.59
C ALA A 119 -8.78 4.05 0.90
N TYR A 120 -9.77 3.57 1.65
CA TYR A 120 -9.83 3.61 3.11
C TYR A 120 -10.18 2.23 3.64
N PHE A 121 -9.55 1.84 4.73
CA PHE A 121 -9.94 0.66 5.48
C PHE A 121 -10.83 1.01 6.67
N ASN A 122 -11.78 0.14 6.97
CA ASN A 122 -12.69 0.26 8.10
C ASN A 122 -11.97 -0.11 9.40
N ALA A 123 -11.44 0.89 10.10
CA ALA A 123 -10.71 0.69 11.35
C ALA A 123 -11.60 0.09 12.45
N SER A 124 -12.90 0.44 12.48
CA SER A 124 -13.86 -0.12 13.44
C SER A 124 -14.05 -1.62 13.24
N LEU A 125 -14.28 -2.05 11.99
CA LEU A 125 -14.45 -3.47 11.65
C LEU A 125 -13.16 -4.25 11.89
N LEU A 126 -12.02 -3.76 11.41
CA LEU A 126 -10.72 -4.39 11.62
C LEU A 126 -10.36 -4.47 13.10
N GLY A 127 -10.60 -3.42 13.87
CA GLY A 127 -10.42 -3.43 15.33
C GLY A 127 -11.30 -4.49 16.02
N THR A 128 -12.54 -4.67 15.56
CA THR A 128 -13.44 -5.73 16.05
C THR A 128 -12.90 -7.12 15.69
N ILE A 129 -12.44 -7.32 14.46
CA ILE A 129 -11.82 -8.57 14.00
C ILE A 129 -10.62 -8.92 14.88
N PHE A 130 -9.68 -7.99 15.08
CA PHE A 130 -8.48 -8.24 15.88
C PHE A 130 -8.80 -8.51 17.35
N ARG A 131 -9.73 -7.76 17.95
CA ARG A 131 -10.20 -8.06 19.32
C ARG A 131 -10.78 -9.46 19.43
N ARG A 132 -11.60 -9.90 18.47
CA ARG A 132 -12.13 -11.27 18.42
C ARG A 132 -11.06 -12.33 18.24
N MET A 133 -9.95 -11.99 17.56
CA MET A 133 -8.77 -12.84 17.44
C MET A 133 -7.91 -12.84 18.72
N GLY A 134 -8.20 -12.00 19.70
CA GLY A 134 -7.39 -11.82 20.91
C GLY A 134 -6.13 -11.01 20.68
N LEU A 135 -6.12 -10.17 19.65
CA LEU A 135 -5.04 -9.28 19.28
C LEU A 135 -5.39 -7.81 19.59
N PRO A 136 -4.41 -6.94 19.82
CA PRO A 136 -4.67 -5.50 19.93
C PRO A 136 -5.32 -4.97 18.64
N PRO A 137 -6.22 -3.96 18.72
CA PRO A 137 -6.85 -3.36 17.54
C PRO A 137 -5.85 -2.80 16.52
N GLU A 138 -4.66 -2.37 16.99
CA GLU A 138 -3.57 -1.78 16.20
C GLU A 138 -2.70 -2.84 15.50
N SER A 139 -3.04 -4.11 15.62
CA SER A 139 -2.22 -5.22 15.08
C SER A 139 -1.96 -5.12 13.59
N LEU A 140 -2.86 -4.50 12.82
CA LEU A 140 -2.64 -4.28 11.40
C LEU A 140 -1.52 -3.26 11.13
N GLU A 141 -1.41 -2.20 11.93
CA GLU A 141 -0.31 -1.23 11.81
C GLU A 141 1.05 -1.86 12.13
N PHE A 142 1.10 -2.75 13.11
CA PHE A 142 2.31 -3.54 13.38
C PHE A 142 2.73 -4.39 12.20
N LEU A 143 1.78 -5.10 11.60
CA LEU A 143 2.05 -6.03 10.50
C LEU A 143 2.50 -5.32 9.23
N THR A 144 2.01 -4.10 8.98
CA THR A 144 2.33 -3.34 7.77
C THR A 144 3.47 -2.35 7.97
N LYS A 145 3.51 -1.64 9.10
CA LYS A 145 4.48 -0.55 9.35
C LYS A 145 5.67 -0.95 10.21
N GLY A 146 5.63 -2.13 10.86
CA GLY A 146 6.68 -2.57 11.78
C GLY A 146 6.68 -1.81 13.11
N ALA A 147 5.55 -1.20 13.50
CA ALA A 147 5.38 -0.52 14.78
C ALA A 147 5.62 -1.48 15.97
N LYS A 148 5.89 -0.96 17.17
CA LYS A 148 6.08 -1.81 18.36
C LYS A 148 4.77 -2.48 18.75
N PHE A 149 4.79 -3.80 18.89
CA PHE A 149 3.64 -4.59 19.29
C PHE A 149 3.35 -4.39 20.78
N THR A 150 2.15 -3.93 21.12
CA THR A 150 1.65 -4.01 22.49
C THR A 150 1.31 -5.47 22.79
N LYS A 151 1.87 -6.04 23.88
CA LYS A 151 1.63 -7.45 24.22
C LYS A 151 0.14 -7.65 24.47
N PRO A 152 -0.52 -8.58 23.74
CA PRO A 152 -1.93 -8.88 23.99
C PRO A 152 -2.13 -9.46 25.39
N PRO A 153 -3.30 -9.28 26.00
CA PRO A 153 -3.65 -9.95 27.26
C PRO A 153 -3.55 -11.47 27.09
N LEU A 154 -2.78 -12.13 27.96
CA LEU A 154 -2.55 -13.58 27.89
C LEU A 154 -3.86 -14.39 27.87
N THR A 155 -4.86 -13.95 28.62
CA THR A 155 -6.19 -14.58 28.69
C THR A 155 -6.92 -14.55 27.34
N ALA A 156 -6.86 -13.42 26.61
CA ALA A 156 -7.50 -13.27 25.30
C ALA A 156 -6.78 -14.12 24.24
N THR A 157 -5.45 -14.20 24.30
CA THR A 157 -4.64 -15.05 23.39
C THR A 157 -4.94 -16.53 23.62
N LEU A 158 -5.08 -16.98 24.87
CA LEU A 158 -5.42 -18.37 25.21
C LEU A 158 -6.83 -18.74 24.73
N ALA A 159 -7.82 -17.84 24.89
CA ALA A 159 -9.21 -18.08 24.45
C ALA A 159 -9.37 -18.21 22.92
N ASN A 160 -8.41 -17.68 22.15
CA ASN A 160 -8.43 -17.74 20.68
C ASN A 160 -7.31 -18.63 20.11
N SER A 161 -6.63 -19.39 20.97
CA SER A 161 -5.52 -20.27 20.58
C SER A 161 -5.82 -21.26 19.43
N PRO A 162 -7.02 -21.88 19.32
CA PRO A 162 -7.28 -22.80 18.21
C PRO A 162 -7.23 -22.14 16.83
N GLY A 163 -7.78 -20.92 16.69
CA GLY A 163 -7.75 -20.18 15.45
C GLY A 163 -6.35 -19.67 15.07
N LEU A 164 -5.63 -19.15 16.06
CA LEU A 164 -4.23 -18.73 15.88
C LEU A 164 -3.31 -19.91 15.54
N LEU A 165 -3.56 -21.11 16.08
CA LEU A 165 -2.83 -22.32 15.70
C LEU A 165 -3.12 -22.74 14.26
N LYS A 166 -4.35 -22.58 13.75
CA LYS A 166 -4.66 -22.80 12.33
C LYS A 166 -3.86 -21.85 11.43
N LEU A 167 -3.79 -20.57 11.77
CA LEU A 167 -3.00 -19.59 11.02
C LEU A 167 -1.51 -19.89 11.07
N LEU A 168 -0.99 -20.29 12.24
CA LEU A 168 0.39 -20.74 12.39
C LEU A 168 0.67 -21.98 11.55
N GLY A 169 -0.26 -22.93 11.50
CA GLY A 169 -0.18 -24.11 10.62
C GLY A 169 -0.05 -23.73 9.16
N ARG A 170 -0.82 -22.75 8.68
CA ARG A 170 -0.70 -22.19 7.32
C ARG A 170 0.64 -21.50 7.10
N GLU A 171 1.13 -20.76 8.10
CA GLU A 171 2.46 -20.14 8.03
C GLU A 171 3.58 -21.18 7.92
N LEU A 172 3.50 -22.27 8.66
CA LEU A 172 4.48 -23.36 8.59
C LEU A 172 4.49 -24.05 7.23
N GLN A 173 3.32 -24.24 6.61
CA GLN A 173 3.17 -24.88 5.30
C GLN A 173 3.40 -23.93 4.12
N LEU A 174 3.53 -22.61 4.36
CA LEU A 174 3.60 -21.57 3.33
C LEU A 174 4.56 -21.88 2.19
N GLU A 175 5.77 -22.37 2.51
CA GLU A 175 6.81 -22.68 1.51
C GLU A 175 6.37 -23.85 0.60
N LYS A 176 5.81 -24.89 1.20
CA LYS A 176 5.35 -26.07 0.47
C LYS A 176 4.15 -25.73 -0.40
N ASP A 177 3.15 -25.05 0.17
CA ASP A 177 1.93 -24.68 -0.52
C ASP A 177 2.23 -23.71 -1.69
N PHE A 178 3.09 -22.70 -1.44
CA PHE A 178 3.52 -21.77 -2.48
C PHE A 178 4.28 -22.46 -3.61
N SER A 179 5.24 -23.33 -3.28
CA SER A 179 6.00 -24.09 -4.30
C SER A 179 5.10 -25.01 -5.13
N GLN A 180 4.07 -25.60 -4.53
CA GLN A 180 3.09 -26.41 -5.24
C GLN A 180 2.23 -25.53 -6.17
N ASP A 181 1.66 -24.44 -5.65
CA ASP A 181 0.82 -23.54 -6.43
C ASP A 181 1.62 -22.83 -7.54
N GLN A 182 2.90 -22.55 -7.32
CA GLN A 182 3.80 -22.01 -8.34
C GLN A 182 3.89 -22.93 -9.56
N LYS A 183 4.08 -24.22 -9.33
CA LYS A 183 4.20 -25.24 -10.40
C LYS A 183 2.86 -25.56 -11.07
N THR A 184 1.76 -25.51 -10.30
CA THR A 184 0.45 -25.97 -10.79
C THR A 184 -0.35 -24.85 -11.43
N TYR A 185 -0.20 -23.62 -10.94
CA TYR A 185 -1.03 -22.49 -11.37
C TYR A 185 -0.22 -21.34 -11.93
N PHE A 186 0.77 -20.80 -11.19
CA PHE A 186 1.39 -19.52 -11.56
C PHE A 186 2.24 -19.62 -12.81
N ILE A 187 3.19 -20.56 -12.85
CA ILE A 187 4.08 -20.73 -14.01
C ILE A 187 3.27 -21.13 -15.25
N PRO A 188 2.42 -22.19 -15.22
CA PRO A 188 1.69 -22.59 -16.43
C PRO A 188 0.78 -21.49 -16.99
N THR A 189 0.12 -20.72 -16.10
CA THR A 189 -0.74 -19.61 -16.55
C THR A 189 0.09 -18.51 -17.22
N LEU A 190 1.21 -18.09 -16.61
CA LEU A 190 2.07 -17.06 -17.18
C LEU A 190 2.72 -17.51 -18.50
N GLU A 191 3.14 -18.76 -18.62
CA GLU A 191 3.68 -19.33 -19.87
C GLU A 191 2.63 -19.35 -20.97
N LYS A 192 1.41 -19.82 -20.66
CA LYS A 192 0.28 -19.85 -21.61
C LYS A 192 -0.05 -18.44 -22.12
N ILE A 193 -0.14 -17.46 -21.23
CA ILE A 193 -0.46 -16.08 -21.57
C ILE A 193 0.65 -15.46 -22.42
N ASN A 194 1.91 -15.68 -22.06
CA ASN A 194 3.06 -15.17 -22.83
C ASN A 194 3.14 -15.77 -24.24
N ALA A 195 2.72 -17.00 -24.43
CA ALA A 195 2.72 -17.68 -25.73
C ALA A 195 1.58 -17.20 -26.67
N THR A 196 0.62 -16.45 -26.15
CA THR A 196 -0.57 -16.02 -26.92
C THR A 196 -0.42 -14.58 -27.38
N SER A 197 -0.54 -14.33 -28.68
CA SER A 197 -0.62 -12.96 -29.23
C SER A 197 -2.02 -12.39 -29.00
N LEU A 198 -2.12 -11.30 -28.25
CA LEU A 198 -3.39 -10.64 -27.94
C LEU A 198 -4.06 -10.03 -29.18
N GLU A 199 -3.29 -9.67 -30.21
CA GLU A 199 -3.81 -9.06 -31.44
C GLU A 199 -4.65 -10.03 -32.28
N ALA A 200 -4.44 -11.35 -32.09
CA ALA A 200 -5.15 -12.38 -32.81
C ALA A 200 -6.47 -12.82 -32.14
N LEU A 201 -6.74 -12.35 -30.92
CA LEU A 201 -7.86 -12.80 -30.11
C LEU A 201 -9.12 -11.95 -30.33
N SER A 202 -10.29 -12.61 -30.30
CA SER A 202 -11.58 -11.96 -30.19
C SER A 202 -11.82 -11.38 -28.78
N SER A 203 -12.78 -10.45 -28.64
CA SER A 203 -13.20 -9.90 -27.35
C SER A 203 -13.59 -10.99 -26.33
N GLY A 204 -14.27 -12.05 -26.78
CA GLY A 204 -14.67 -13.16 -25.91
C GLY A 204 -13.49 -13.99 -25.41
N GLU A 205 -12.50 -14.25 -26.27
CA GLU A 205 -11.27 -14.96 -25.88
C GLU A 205 -10.42 -14.15 -24.90
N ILE A 206 -10.29 -12.83 -25.13
CA ILE A 206 -9.59 -11.91 -24.19
C ILE A 206 -10.28 -11.92 -22.83
N LEU A 207 -11.62 -11.82 -22.79
CA LEU A 207 -12.37 -11.90 -21.53
C LEU A 207 -12.20 -13.24 -20.82
N GLY A 208 -12.18 -14.34 -21.55
CA GLY A 208 -11.90 -15.66 -20.98
C GLY A 208 -10.51 -15.74 -20.34
N GLN A 209 -9.49 -15.13 -20.96
CA GLN A 209 -8.16 -15.04 -20.37
C GLN A 209 -8.12 -14.09 -19.16
N ILE A 210 -8.85 -12.98 -19.19
CA ILE A 210 -8.99 -12.09 -18.02
C ILE A 210 -9.57 -12.87 -16.82
N GLU A 211 -10.61 -13.67 -17.02
CA GLU A 211 -11.20 -14.49 -15.94
C GLU A 211 -10.22 -15.53 -15.40
N GLU A 212 -9.43 -16.17 -16.27
CA GLU A 212 -8.36 -17.09 -15.87
C GLU A 212 -7.31 -16.36 -15.03
N ILE A 213 -6.84 -15.19 -15.49
CA ILE A 213 -5.88 -14.35 -14.73
C ILE A 213 -6.46 -13.97 -13.36
N LEU A 214 -7.71 -13.52 -13.29
CA LEU A 214 -8.35 -13.14 -12.03
C LEU A 214 -8.47 -14.32 -11.05
N THR A 215 -8.73 -15.52 -11.55
CA THR A 215 -8.78 -16.74 -10.75
C THR A 215 -7.42 -17.05 -10.12
N VAL A 216 -6.36 -16.96 -10.91
CA VAL A 216 -4.99 -17.19 -10.42
C VAL A 216 -4.52 -16.03 -9.55
N LEU A 217 -4.91 -14.79 -9.87
CA LEU A 217 -4.62 -13.60 -9.09
C LEU A 217 -5.22 -13.67 -7.67
N LYS A 218 -6.40 -14.29 -7.49
CA LYS A 218 -6.97 -14.53 -6.15
C LYS A 218 -6.01 -15.37 -5.28
N LYS A 219 -5.42 -16.43 -5.85
CA LYS A 219 -4.40 -17.23 -5.15
C LYS A 219 -3.14 -16.42 -4.87
N ALA A 220 -2.66 -15.64 -5.85
CA ALA A 220 -1.48 -14.77 -5.67
C ALA A 220 -1.74 -13.71 -4.60
N THR A 221 -2.96 -13.17 -4.50
CA THR A 221 -3.37 -12.23 -3.44
C THR A 221 -3.28 -12.86 -2.05
N TYR A 222 -3.66 -14.13 -1.90
CA TYR A 222 -3.48 -14.84 -0.62
C TYR A 222 -2.00 -14.86 -0.19
N TYR A 223 -1.11 -15.20 -1.10
CA TYR A 223 0.33 -15.21 -0.79
C TYR A 223 0.91 -13.80 -0.61
N SER A 224 0.41 -12.79 -1.35
CA SER A 224 0.85 -11.39 -1.21
C SER A 224 0.50 -10.80 0.16
N ILE A 225 -0.49 -11.35 0.85
CA ILE A 225 -0.84 -11.03 2.24
C ILE A 225 0.01 -11.87 3.21
N LEU A 226 0.04 -13.18 3.02
CA LEU A 226 0.61 -14.09 4.01
C LEU A 226 2.15 -14.11 4.03
N ALA A 227 2.82 -13.93 2.88
CA ALA A 227 4.28 -13.97 2.81
C ALA A 227 4.95 -12.77 3.53
N PRO A 228 4.51 -11.51 3.36
CA PRO A 228 5.02 -10.40 4.17
C PRO A 228 4.77 -10.57 5.67
N LEU A 229 3.58 -11.09 6.06
CA LEU A 229 3.25 -11.37 7.45
C LEU A 229 4.17 -12.43 8.06
N SER A 230 4.38 -13.54 7.33
CA SER A 230 5.30 -14.61 7.73
C SER A 230 6.74 -14.09 7.88
N PHE A 231 7.21 -13.29 6.91
CA PHE A 231 8.53 -12.66 6.98
C PHE A 231 8.67 -11.75 8.20
N ALA A 232 7.70 -10.83 8.42
CA ALA A 232 7.71 -9.92 9.56
C ALA A 232 7.72 -10.67 10.91
N LEU A 233 6.88 -11.71 11.04
CA LEU A 233 6.81 -12.55 12.23
C LEU A 233 8.15 -13.27 12.50
N ARG A 234 8.71 -13.95 11.51
CA ARG A 234 9.98 -14.69 11.66
C ARG A 234 11.14 -13.75 11.98
N ARG A 235 11.20 -12.59 11.33
CA ARG A 235 12.22 -11.59 11.60
C ARG A 235 12.10 -11.04 13.03
N SER A 236 10.89 -10.75 13.49
CA SER A 236 10.64 -10.25 14.85
C SER A 236 11.05 -11.26 15.92
N ILE A 237 10.69 -12.52 15.75
CA ILE A 237 11.07 -13.62 16.68
C ILE A 237 12.59 -13.81 16.71
N SER A 238 13.23 -13.84 15.53
CA SER A 238 14.67 -14.10 15.41
C SER A 238 15.52 -12.84 15.63
N ARG A 239 14.90 -11.65 15.76
CA ARG A 239 15.57 -10.35 15.95
C ARG A 239 16.67 -10.07 14.93
N VAL A 240 16.45 -10.50 13.68
CA VAL A 240 17.42 -10.30 12.58
C VAL A 240 17.31 -8.86 12.08
N PRO A 241 18.40 -8.07 12.09
CA PRO A 241 18.44 -6.75 11.49
C PRO A 241 18.26 -6.82 9.96
N PHE A 242 17.65 -5.79 9.37
CA PHE A 242 17.45 -5.75 7.91
C PHE A 242 18.77 -5.76 7.12
N GLU A 243 19.81 -5.12 7.65
CA GLU A 243 21.13 -4.98 7.04
C GLU A 243 21.84 -6.34 6.85
N LYS A 244 21.38 -7.38 7.55
CA LYS A 244 21.90 -8.75 7.43
C LYS A 244 21.17 -9.62 6.42
N LEU A 245 20.14 -9.08 5.77
CA LEU A 245 19.31 -9.77 4.79
C LEU A 245 19.74 -9.42 3.37
N ASP A 246 19.63 -10.40 2.48
CA ASP A 246 19.95 -10.25 1.05
C ASP A 246 18.66 -9.92 0.28
N ASN A 247 18.53 -8.69 -0.20
CA ASN A 247 17.42 -8.22 -1.02
C ASN A 247 17.73 -8.26 -2.53
N SER A 248 18.85 -8.83 -2.95
CA SER A 248 19.28 -8.84 -4.35
C SER A 248 18.27 -9.44 -5.33
N GLN A 249 17.39 -10.31 -4.83
CA GLN A 249 16.32 -10.94 -5.59
C GLN A 249 14.98 -10.16 -5.54
N ALA A 250 14.92 -9.03 -4.83
CA ALA A 250 13.74 -8.18 -4.89
C ALA A 250 13.62 -7.60 -6.32
N PRO A 251 12.43 -7.65 -6.96
CA PRO A 251 12.27 -7.24 -8.35
C PRO A 251 12.80 -5.84 -8.66
N GLU A 252 12.57 -4.90 -7.74
CA GLU A 252 13.03 -3.51 -7.82
C GLU A 252 14.56 -3.39 -7.79
N ILE A 253 15.26 -4.26 -7.07
CA ILE A 253 16.72 -4.26 -6.98
C ILE A 253 17.32 -5.04 -8.16
N ALA A 254 16.78 -6.21 -8.46
CA ALA A 254 17.24 -7.06 -9.55
C ALA A 254 17.15 -6.36 -10.91
N SER A 255 16.04 -5.66 -11.16
CA SER A 255 15.85 -4.90 -12.40
C SER A 255 16.90 -3.80 -12.59
N MET A 256 17.16 -3.02 -11.54
CA MET A 256 18.12 -1.92 -11.59
C MET A 256 19.56 -2.41 -11.78
N ARG A 257 19.96 -3.46 -11.06
CA ARG A 257 21.29 -4.08 -11.22
C ARG A 257 21.47 -4.63 -12.62
N SER A 258 20.51 -5.40 -13.09
CA SER A 258 20.53 -5.98 -14.43
C SER A 258 20.58 -4.92 -15.52
N LEU A 259 19.84 -3.80 -15.38
CA LEU A 259 19.89 -2.70 -16.33
C LEU A 259 21.26 -1.99 -16.33
N SER A 260 21.85 -1.79 -15.14
CA SER A 260 23.21 -1.22 -15.02
C SER A 260 24.28 -2.12 -15.65
N GLU A 261 24.18 -3.44 -15.42
CA GLU A 261 25.11 -4.41 -16.02
C GLU A 261 24.96 -4.47 -17.55
N LEU A 262 23.72 -4.44 -18.04
CA LEU A 262 23.44 -4.40 -19.48
C LEU A 262 24.11 -3.21 -20.15
N ARG A 263 23.99 -2.00 -19.58
CA ARG A 263 24.63 -0.80 -20.13
C ARG A 263 26.15 -0.85 -20.10
N LYS A 264 26.76 -1.47 -19.07
CA LYS A 264 28.23 -1.56 -18.97
C LYS A 264 28.83 -2.57 -19.93
N ASN A 265 28.10 -3.65 -20.24
CA ASN A 265 28.62 -4.83 -20.90
C ASN A 265 28.22 -4.94 -22.38
N THR A 266 27.25 -4.13 -22.84
CA THR A 266 26.74 -4.26 -24.21
C THR A 266 27.25 -3.12 -25.08
N LEU A 267 27.84 -3.48 -26.23
CA LEU A 267 28.22 -2.53 -27.27
C LEU A 267 26.98 -1.93 -27.93
N ASP A 268 27.04 -0.69 -28.42
CA ASP A 268 25.90 0.07 -28.94
C ASP A 268 25.02 -0.68 -29.96
N ARG A 269 25.62 -1.58 -30.78
CA ARG A 269 24.89 -2.33 -31.81
C ARG A 269 23.98 -3.44 -31.27
N ASP A 270 24.27 -3.96 -30.10
CA ASP A 270 23.52 -5.09 -29.48
C ASP A 270 22.61 -4.63 -28.33
N PHE A 271 22.68 -3.34 -27.97
CA PHE A 271 21.96 -2.81 -26.81
C PHE A 271 20.45 -2.92 -26.97
N ASP A 272 19.89 -2.56 -28.14
CA ASP A 272 18.44 -2.57 -28.35
C ASP A 272 17.85 -3.98 -28.22
N SER A 273 18.54 -4.99 -28.73
CA SER A 273 18.10 -6.40 -28.59
C SER A 273 18.18 -6.88 -27.15
N ALA A 274 19.26 -6.55 -26.45
CA ALA A 274 19.44 -6.92 -25.04
C ALA A 274 18.47 -6.16 -24.13
N PHE A 275 18.17 -4.90 -24.44
CA PHE A 275 17.19 -4.10 -23.71
C PHE A 275 15.76 -4.61 -23.95
N SER A 276 15.42 -5.05 -25.15
CA SER A 276 14.14 -5.69 -25.44
C SER A 276 13.95 -6.95 -24.59
N LEU A 277 14.95 -7.81 -24.48
CA LEU A 277 14.93 -8.98 -23.61
C LEU A 277 14.81 -8.60 -22.12
N TRP A 278 15.49 -7.52 -21.71
CA TRP A 278 15.35 -6.99 -20.37
C TRP A 278 13.92 -6.50 -20.07
N LEU A 279 13.25 -5.86 -21.05
CA LEU A 279 11.85 -5.45 -20.94
C LEU A 279 10.89 -6.64 -20.86
N GLU A 280 11.18 -7.77 -21.50
CA GLU A 280 10.39 -9.00 -21.31
C GLU A 280 10.49 -9.49 -19.87
N THR A 281 11.66 -9.33 -19.25
CA THR A 281 11.90 -9.79 -17.88
C THR A 281 11.32 -8.85 -16.82
N TYR A 282 11.52 -7.52 -16.97
CA TYR A 282 11.19 -6.52 -15.95
C TYR A 282 10.14 -5.50 -16.38
N GLY A 283 9.69 -5.52 -17.60
CA GLY A 283 8.74 -4.55 -18.16
C GLY A 283 7.35 -4.56 -17.51
N TYR A 284 7.07 -5.52 -16.66
CA TYR A 284 5.84 -5.57 -15.84
C TYR A 284 5.83 -4.59 -14.65
N LEU A 285 6.98 -4.03 -14.27
CA LEU A 285 7.10 -3.07 -13.18
C LEU A 285 6.40 -1.74 -13.50
N SER A 286 5.99 -1.03 -12.46
CA SER A 286 5.16 0.17 -12.59
C SER A 286 5.37 1.13 -11.41
N GLU A 287 5.01 2.40 -11.61
CA GLU A 287 4.96 3.43 -10.57
C GLU A 287 3.94 3.09 -9.46
N VAL A 288 2.84 2.43 -9.82
CA VAL A 288 1.84 1.88 -8.89
C VAL A 288 1.48 0.48 -9.35
N GLY A 289 2.16 -0.52 -8.80
CA GLY A 289 2.01 -1.93 -9.22
C GLY A 289 0.60 -2.48 -9.06
N THR A 290 -0.11 -2.05 -8.03
CA THR A 290 -1.49 -2.50 -7.73
C THR A 290 -2.57 -1.83 -8.57
N ASP A 291 -2.28 -0.74 -9.28
CA ASP A 291 -3.23 -0.06 -10.17
C ASP A 291 -3.00 -0.47 -11.63
N ILE A 292 -3.91 -1.27 -12.18
CA ILE A 292 -3.85 -1.72 -13.58
C ILE A 292 -4.11 -0.59 -14.58
N SER A 293 -4.55 0.60 -14.15
CA SER A 293 -4.71 1.75 -15.05
C SER A 293 -3.42 2.54 -15.26
N ILE A 294 -2.38 2.25 -14.48
CA ILE A 294 -1.06 2.90 -14.59
C ILE A 294 -0.18 2.12 -15.56
N PRO A 295 0.54 2.80 -16.49
CA PRO A 295 1.42 2.16 -17.45
C PRO A 295 2.52 1.31 -16.79
N ARG A 296 2.91 0.23 -17.48
CA ARG A 296 4.06 -0.60 -17.11
C ARG A 296 5.31 -0.12 -17.85
N TRP A 297 6.47 -0.46 -17.35
CA TRP A 297 7.74 -0.05 -17.98
C TRP A 297 7.84 -0.46 -19.45
N ARG A 298 7.29 -1.62 -19.83
CA ARG A 298 7.24 -2.06 -21.22
C ARG A 298 6.50 -1.09 -22.15
N GLU A 299 5.55 -0.31 -21.62
CA GLU A 299 4.72 0.62 -22.39
C GLU A 299 5.39 1.98 -22.61
N ASN A 300 6.42 2.31 -21.83
CA ASN A 300 7.17 3.56 -21.96
C ASN A 300 8.70 3.33 -21.80
N PRO A 301 9.34 2.54 -22.69
CA PRO A 301 10.75 2.18 -22.59
C PRO A 301 11.74 3.36 -22.61
N PRO A 302 11.55 4.43 -23.44
CA PRO A 302 12.50 5.53 -23.54
C PRO A 302 12.78 6.24 -22.21
N TYR A 303 11.81 6.26 -21.32
CA TYR A 303 11.93 6.78 -19.97
C TYR A 303 13.07 6.10 -19.19
N LEU A 304 13.20 4.78 -19.30
CA LEU A 304 14.21 4.01 -18.58
C LEU A 304 15.63 4.26 -19.11
N LEU A 305 15.75 4.62 -20.38
CA LEU A 305 17.03 4.88 -21.04
C LEU A 305 17.67 6.21 -20.63
N GLN A 306 16.89 7.16 -20.13
CA GLN A 306 17.35 8.47 -19.66
C GLN A 306 17.91 8.44 -18.23
N LEU A 307 17.82 7.30 -17.55
CA LEU A 307 18.26 7.17 -16.17
C LEU A 307 19.78 7.16 -16.04
N PRO A 308 20.40 8.01 -15.21
CA PRO A 308 21.78 7.83 -14.79
C PRO A 308 21.86 6.58 -13.89
N LEU A 309 22.63 5.58 -14.28
CA LEU A 309 22.73 4.30 -13.59
C LEU A 309 24.10 4.07 -12.97
N ASP A 310 24.68 5.06 -12.35
CA ASP A 310 25.79 4.84 -11.42
C ASP A 310 25.21 4.32 -10.09
N ILE A 311 24.88 3.02 -10.09
CA ILE A 311 24.44 2.33 -8.87
C ILE A 311 25.66 2.16 -7.98
N PRO A 312 25.68 2.73 -6.74
CA PRO A 312 26.77 2.51 -5.81
C PRO A 312 27.01 1.02 -5.61
N GLY A 313 28.27 0.60 -5.73
CA GLY A 313 28.66 -0.80 -5.63
C GLY A 313 28.24 -1.43 -4.31
N ASN A 314 27.83 -2.66 -4.40
CA ASN A 314 27.36 -3.51 -3.31
C ASN A 314 28.41 -3.60 -2.19
N ASN A 315 28.13 -3.03 -1.02
CA ASN A 315 28.80 -3.45 0.20
C ASN A 315 28.27 -4.84 0.57
N SER A 316 28.85 -5.88 -0.01
CA SER A 316 28.56 -7.27 0.32
C SER A 316 28.92 -7.55 1.77
N GLN A 317 27.99 -7.25 2.68
CA GLN A 317 28.13 -7.60 4.09
C GLN A 317 28.07 -9.12 4.25
N LYS A 318 28.98 -9.67 5.07
CA LYS A 318 29.09 -11.10 5.33
C LYS A 318 27.76 -11.70 5.79
N LYS A 319 27.22 -12.64 5.03
CA LYS A 319 26.02 -13.42 5.39
C LYS A 319 26.18 -14.12 6.73
N VAL A 320 25.26 -13.91 7.64
CA VAL A 320 25.26 -14.59 8.96
C VAL A 320 24.41 -15.86 8.86
N LYS A 321 24.98 -17.02 9.21
CA LYS A 321 24.31 -18.34 9.15
C LYS A 321 22.98 -18.42 9.93
N SER A 322 22.77 -17.60 10.96
CA SER A 322 21.56 -17.61 11.81
C SER A 322 20.30 -17.02 11.15
N SER A 323 20.41 -16.43 9.97
CA SER A 323 19.29 -15.77 9.26
C SER A 323 18.61 -16.63 8.19
N HIS A 324 18.99 -17.91 8.04
CA HIS A 324 18.54 -18.76 6.94
C HIS A 324 17.00 -18.85 6.80
N ASN A 325 16.27 -19.08 7.89
CA ASN A 325 14.82 -19.18 7.86
C ASN A 325 14.14 -17.84 7.55
N VAL A 326 14.71 -16.72 8.03
CA VAL A 326 14.19 -15.37 7.74
C VAL A 326 14.46 -15.04 6.27
N GLN A 327 15.64 -15.37 5.76
CA GLN A 327 15.99 -15.18 4.35
C GLN A 327 15.09 -16.00 3.42
N LYS A 328 14.76 -17.24 3.76
CA LYS A 328 13.80 -18.03 2.99
C LYS A 328 12.44 -17.34 2.88
N ARG A 329 11.92 -16.78 3.99
CA ARG A 329 10.66 -16.06 3.98
C ARG A 329 10.73 -14.76 3.16
N LEU A 330 11.87 -14.08 3.20
CA LEU A 330 12.11 -12.92 2.33
C LEU A 330 12.12 -13.31 0.84
N ASN A 331 12.78 -14.42 0.50
CA ASN A 331 12.81 -14.90 -0.89
C ASN A 331 11.42 -15.29 -1.39
N ILE A 332 10.59 -15.94 -0.56
CA ILE A 332 9.18 -16.23 -0.90
C ILE A 332 8.41 -14.93 -1.12
N LYS A 333 8.56 -13.96 -0.20
CA LYS A 333 7.94 -12.62 -0.37
C LYS A 333 8.29 -12.00 -1.71
N ASN A 334 9.57 -12.01 -2.09
CA ASN A 334 10.04 -11.43 -3.35
C ASN A 334 9.48 -12.15 -4.58
N GLN A 335 9.46 -13.50 -4.57
CA GLN A 335 8.86 -14.31 -5.64
C GLN A 335 7.35 -14.07 -5.77
N VAL A 336 6.64 -13.97 -4.64
CA VAL A 336 5.22 -13.64 -4.61
C VAL A 336 4.97 -12.25 -5.20
N THR A 337 5.79 -11.26 -4.82
CA THR A 337 5.70 -9.89 -5.37
C THR A 337 5.88 -9.90 -6.88
N GLU A 338 6.85 -10.64 -7.39
CA GLU A 338 7.08 -10.79 -8.83
C GLU A 338 5.86 -11.40 -9.55
N ILE A 339 5.39 -12.56 -9.09
CA ILE A 339 4.24 -13.26 -9.70
C ILE A 339 3.00 -12.39 -9.68
N TYR A 340 2.70 -11.76 -8.54
CA TYR A 340 1.56 -10.88 -8.37
C TYR A 340 1.61 -9.68 -9.34
N SER A 341 2.77 -9.04 -9.44
CA SER A 341 2.98 -7.90 -10.35
C SER A 341 2.90 -8.30 -11.84
N ARG A 342 3.43 -9.48 -12.21
CA ARG A 342 3.30 -10.03 -13.57
C ARG A 342 1.83 -10.29 -13.94
N LEU A 343 1.06 -10.91 -13.04
CA LEU A 343 -0.37 -11.15 -13.27
C LEU A 343 -1.15 -9.84 -13.46
N LEU A 344 -0.86 -8.82 -12.64
CA LEU A 344 -1.49 -7.49 -12.80
C LEU A 344 -1.07 -6.78 -14.09
N ALA A 345 0.16 -6.96 -14.54
CA ALA A 345 0.62 -6.42 -15.81
C ALA A 345 -0.09 -7.09 -16.99
N HIS A 346 -0.19 -8.43 -16.99
CA HIS A 346 -0.96 -9.15 -17.99
C HIS A 346 -2.43 -8.76 -17.98
N LEU A 347 -3.03 -8.62 -16.81
CA LEU A 347 -4.41 -8.15 -16.67
C LEU A 347 -4.60 -6.79 -17.35
N ARG A 348 -3.68 -5.84 -17.12
CA ARG A 348 -3.70 -4.55 -17.80
C ARG A 348 -3.59 -4.69 -19.32
N TRP A 349 -2.64 -5.46 -19.82
CA TRP A 349 -2.42 -5.62 -21.25
C TRP A 349 -3.62 -6.26 -21.95
N HIS A 350 -4.33 -7.18 -21.29
CA HIS A 350 -5.58 -7.74 -21.81
C HIS A 350 -6.70 -6.69 -21.88
N PHE A 351 -6.82 -5.84 -20.84
CA PHE A 351 -7.79 -4.74 -20.91
C PHE A 351 -7.45 -3.73 -22.00
N LEU A 352 -6.18 -3.43 -22.23
CA LEU A 352 -5.77 -2.55 -23.34
C LEU A 352 -6.05 -3.18 -24.72
N ALA A 353 -5.82 -4.48 -24.87
CA ALA A 353 -6.18 -5.18 -26.11
C ALA A 353 -7.70 -5.16 -26.35
N LEU A 354 -8.48 -5.41 -25.31
CA LEU A 354 -9.94 -5.32 -25.36
C LEU A 354 -10.40 -3.90 -25.70
N GLU A 355 -9.78 -2.88 -25.10
CA GLU A 355 -10.04 -1.47 -25.41
C GLU A 355 -9.77 -1.16 -26.89
N THR A 356 -8.64 -1.65 -27.44
CA THR A 356 -8.28 -1.44 -28.84
C THR A 356 -9.36 -1.99 -29.77
N LEU A 357 -9.87 -3.20 -29.52
CA LEU A 357 -10.97 -3.78 -30.27
C LEU A 357 -12.26 -2.95 -30.13
N TRP A 358 -12.58 -2.48 -28.95
CA TRP A 358 -13.79 -1.70 -28.70
C TRP A 358 -13.73 -0.27 -29.23
N LEU A 359 -12.54 0.31 -29.36
CA LEU A 359 -12.34 1.58 -30.08
C LEU A 359 -12.57 1.39 -31.59
N GLN A 360 -12.05 0.31 -32.19
CA GLN A 360 -12.29 -0.03 -33.61
C GLN A 360 -13.78 -0.27 -33.89
N GLN A 361 -14.51 -0.88 -32.96
CA GLN A 361 -15.93 -1.13 -33.02
C GLN A 361 -16.80 0.08 -32.62
N GLN A 362 -16.18 1.22 -32.26
CA GLN A 362 -16.86 2.45 -31.80
C GLN A 362 -17.74 2.22 -30.54
N ILE A 363 -17.43 1.20 -29.76
CA ILE A 363 -18.05 0.97 -28.44
C ILE A 363 -17.49 1.96 -27.41
N LEU A 364 -16.16 2.19 -27.43
CA LEU A 364 -15.47 3.22 -26.67
C LEU A 364 -15.05 4.36 -27.59
N SER A 365 -14.84 5.57 -27.01
CA SER A 365 -14.57 6.78 -27.77
C SER A 365 -13.12 7.22 -27.70
N GLU A 366 -12.45 7.03 -26.57
CA GLU A 366 -11.09 7.52 -26.30
C GLU A 366 -10.25 6.46 -25.60
N THR A 367 -8.94 6.49 -25.85
CA THR A 367 -7.98 5.64 -25.13
C THR A 367 -8.03 5.91 -23.62
N GLY A 368 -8.04 4.85 -22.83
CA GLY A 368 -8.17 4.88 -21.38
C GLY A 368 -9.61 4.85 -20.88
N ASP A 369 -10.62 4.87 -21.75
CA ASP A 369 -12.04 4.81 -21.38
C ASP A 369 -12.39 3.54 -20.62
N ILE A 370 -11.76 2.41 -20.97
CA ILE A 370 -12.00 1.13 -20.30
C ILE A 370 -11.77 1.20 -18.79
N PHE A 371 -10.81 2.00 -18.33
CA PHE A 371 -10.49 2.13 -16.91
C PHE A 371 -11.54 2.91 -16.10
N TYR A 372 -12.46 3.61 -16.80
CA TYR A 372 -13.60 4.28 -16.19
C TYR A 372 -14.86 3.41 -16.12
N LEU A 373 -14.80 2.17 -16.61
CA LEU A 373 -15.84 1.15 -16.42
C LEU A 373 -15.58 0.33 -15.15
N ASN A 374 -16.63 -0.21 -14.56
CA ASN A 374 -16.48 -1.29 -13.58
C ASN A 374 -16.28 -2.62 -14.30
N TYR A 375 -15.71 -3.60 -13.66
CA TYR A 375 -15.49 -4.92 -14.25
C TYR A 375 -16.78 -5.60 -14.70
N SER A 376 -17.89 -5.42 -13.96
CA SER A 376 -19.21 -5.91 -14.34
C SER A 376 -19.72 -5.27 -15.65
N GLU A 377 -19.43 -3.99 -15.88
CA GLU A 377 -19.79 -3.31 -17.13
C GLU A 377 -18.93 -3.81 -18.30
N VAL A 378 -17.64 -4.05 -18.05
CA VAL A 378 -16.74 -4.66 -19.05
C VAL A 378 -17.26 -6.05 -19.45
N THR A 379 -17.63 -6.90 -18.50
CA THR A 379 -18.19 -8.23 -18.75
C THR A 379 -19.52 -8.13 -19.52
N GLN A 380 -20.39 -7.20 -19.16
CA GLN A 380 -21.66 -6.96 -19.84
C GLN A 380 -21.46 -6.56 -21.31
N LEU A 381 -20.55 -5.63 -21.59
CA LEU A 381 -20.20 -5.23 -22.96
C LEU A 381 -19.61 -6.39 -23.78
N GLY A 382 -18.75 -7.19 -23.16
CA GLY A 382 -18.16 -8.36 -23.80
C GLY A 382 -19.16 -9.47 -24.16
N GLN A 383 -20.29 -9.49 -23.47
CA GLN A 383 -21.43 -10.36 -23.81
C GLN A 383 -22.36 -9.73 -24.88
N ASN A 384 -21.92 -8.66 -25.55
CA ASN A 384 -22.70 -7.87 -26.53
C ASN A 384 -23.95 -7.19 -25.94
N ASN A 385 -24.03 -7.03 -24.62
CA ASN A 385 -25.12 -6.31 -23.98
C ASN A 385 -24.82 -4.81 -23.99
N LYS A 386 -25.74 -4.02 -24.56
CA LYS A 386 -25.56 -2.54 -24.60
C LYS A 386 -25.78 -1.93 -23.22
N ILE A 387 -24.93 -0.98 -22.87
CA ILE A 387 -25.10 -0.13 -21.69
C ILE A 387 -25.66 1.21 -22.16
N ALA A 388 -26.81 1.60 -21.63
CA ALA A 388 -27.42 2.90 -21.96
C ALA A 388 -26.52 4.04 -21.49
N ASN A 389 -26.35 5.07 -22.31
CA ASN A 389 -25.57 6.28 -22.00
C ASN A 389 -24.10 6.01 -21.59
N LEU A 390 -23.47 4.95 -22.11
CA LEU A 390 -22.10 4.55 -21.77
C LEU A 390 -21.10 5.72 -21.79
N ASN A 391 -21.08 6.48 -22.90
CA ASN A 391 -20.17 7.64 -23.04
C ASN A 391 -20.43 8.74 -22.02
N GLN A 392 -21.67 8.94 -21.60
CA GLN A 392 -21.99 9.91 -20.55
C GLN A 392 -21.47 9.44 -19.19
N ILE A 393 -21.64 8.16 -18.86
CA ILE A 393 -21.11 7.54 -17.62
C ILE A 393 -19.59 7.69 -17.57
N ILE A 394 -18.89 7.37 -18.66
CA ILE A 394 -17.42 7.48 -18.73
C ILE A 394 -16.98 8.93 -18.53
N ARG A 395 -17.61 9.90 -19.24
CA ARG A 395 -17.28 11.33 -19.10
C ARG A 395 -17.48 11.84 -17.67
N GLN A 396 -18.58 11.48 -17.02
CA GLN A 396 -18.84 11.85 -15.63
C GLN A 396 -17.79 11.29 -14.67
N ARG A 397 -17.42 10.02 -14.82
CA ARG A 397 -16.41 9.37 -13.99
C ARG A 397 -15.01 9.94 -14.25
N ARG A 398 -14.68 10.28 -15.51
CA ARG A 398 -13.43 10.95 -15.88
C ARG A 398 -13.35 12.35 -15.24
N GLN A 399 -14.43 13.11 -15.33
CA GLN A 399 -14.51 14.43 -14.71
C GLN A 399 -14.34 14.34 -13.18
N GLN A 400 -15.05 13.42 -12.55
CA GLN A 400 -14.93 13.19 -11.10
C GLN A 400 -13.51 12.75 -10.69
N PHE A 401 -12.84 11.95 -11.51
CA PHE A 401 -11.45 11.55 -11.29
C PHE A 401 -10.51 12.77 -11.34
N LEU A 402 -10.65 13.62 -12.34
CA LEU A 402 -9.85 14.85 -12.47
C LEU A 402 -10.04 15.79 -11.27
N GLU A 403 -11.29 16.03 -10.88
CA GLU A 403 -11.61 16.85 -9.72
C GLU A 403 -11.03 16.27 -8.41
N ASN A 404 -11.15 14.97 -8.21
CA ASN A 404 -10.60 14.31 -7.03
C ASN A 404 -9.06 14.27 -7.05
N SER A 405 -8.42 14.24 -8.23
CA SER A 405 -6.96 14.30 -8.37
C SER A 405 -6.39 15.62 -7.88
N GLN A 406 -7.14 16.70 -8.00
CA GLN A 406 -6.73 18.04 -7.56
C GLN A 406 -6.86 18.26 -6.05
N LEU A 407 -7.55 17.35 -5.33
CA LEU A 407 -7.72 17.49 -3.89
C LEU A 407 -6.40 17.16 -3.17
N THR A 408 -5.90 18.15 -2.43
CA THR A 408 -4.65 18.07 -1.67
C THR A 408 -4.86 17.73 -0.20
N ASP A 409 -5.99 18.17 0.39
CA ASP A 409 -6.28 18.04 1.82
C ASP A 409 -7.24 16.90 2.10
N ILE A 410 -6.73 15.67 1.91
CA ILE A 410 -7.51 14.46 2.12
C ILE A 410 -7.30 13.96 3.55
N PRO A 411 -8.37 13.84 4.38
CA PRO A 411 -8.24 13.38 5.75
C PRO A 411 -7.74 11.94 5.80
N TYR A 412 -6.78 11.67 6.69
CA TYR A 412 -6.31 10.30 6.95
C TYR A 412 -7.34 9.46 7.70
N ILE A 413 -8.21 10.10 8.46
CA ILE A 413 -9.28 9.46 9.23
C ILE A 413 -10.59 10.16 8.90
N VAL A 414 -11.63 9.37 8.66
CA VAL A 414 -13.00 9.83 8.40
C VAL A 414 -13.93 9.10 9.37
N TYR A 415 -14.77 9.84 10.05
CA TYR A 415 -15.80 9.31 10.93
C TYR A 415 -17.13 9.29 10.19
N GLY A 416 -17.65 8.11 9.91
CA GLY A 416 -18.88 7.92 9.15
C GLY A 416 -18.75 8.36 7.69
N GLN A 417 -19.38 9.47 7.35
CA GLN A 417 -19.33 10.05 6.00
C GLN A 417 -18.18 11.04 5.86
N PRO A 418 -17.52 11.08 4.68
CA PRO A 418 -16.45 12.04 4.45
C PRO A 418 -17.00 13.48 4.47
N PRO A 419 -16.24 14.46 4.99
CA PRO A 419 -16.63 15.86 4.91
C PRO A 419 -16.78 16.31 3.45
N LYS A 420 -17.65 17.30 3.20
CA LYS A 420 -17.77 17.88 1.87
C LYS A 420 -16.45 18.53 1.46
N ARG A 421 -16.14 18.53 0.15
CA ARG A 421 -14.89 19.07 -0.41
C ARG A 421 -14.60 20.52 0.05
N GLU A 422 -15.63 21.33 0.22
CA GLU A 422 -15.56 22.73 0.65
C GLU A 422 -14.95 22.92 2.05
N PHE A 423 -14.98 21.87 2.88
CA PHE A 423 -14.44 21.88 4.24
C PHE A 423 -13.04 21.24 4.35
N LEU A 424 -12.43 20.85 3.23
CA LEU A 424 -11.07 20.31 3.20
C LEU A 424 -10.07 21.49 3.19
N VAL A 425 -9.91 22.15 4.34
CA VAL A 425 -8.94 23.24 4.52
C VAL A 425 -7.91 22.79 5.54
N SER A 426 -6.63 22.82 5.17
CA SER A 426 -5.55 22.53 6.11
C SER A 426 -5.07 23.77 6.82
N ASN A 427 -5.17 23.79 8.14
CA ASN A 427 -4.48 24.74 9.01
C ASN A 427 -3.13 24.14 9.44
N LEU A 428 -2.21 23.98 8.49
CA LEU A 428 -0.87 23.45 8.79
C LEU A 428 0.00 24.58 9.36
N THR A 429 0.39 24.45 10.62
CA THR A 429 1.41 25.30 11.23
C THR A 429 2.79 24.80 10.82
N ALA A 430 3.68 25.72 10.44
CA ALA A 430 5.07 25.41 10.11
C ALA A 430 5.77 24.82 11.35
N LYS A 431 6.20 23.56 11.25
CA LYS A 431 6.97 22.86 12.28
C LYS A 431 8.44 22.90 11.88
N LYS A 432 9.35 23.27 12.79
CA LYS A 432 10.80 23.20 12.55
C LYS A 432 11.33 21.77 12.52
N ARG A 433 10.58 20.80 13.03
CA ARG A 433 10.97 19.40 13.14
C ARG A 433 9.79 18.50 12.76
N LEU A 434 10.04 17.56 11.85
CA LEU A 434 9.08 16.53 11.47
C LEU A 434 9.59 15.17 11.96
N GLN A 435 8.67 14.22 12.11
CA GLN A 435 8.97 12.87 12.56
C GLN A 435 8.21 11.84 11.74
N GLY A 436 8.86 10.71 11.47
CA GLY A 436 8.31 9.56 10.79
C GLY A 436 8.91 8.26 11.29
N ILE A 437 8.79 7.21 10.48
CA ILE A 437 9.36 5.88 10.74
C ILE A 437 10.80 5.85 10.23
N ALA A 438 11.75 5.52 11.09
CA ALA A 438 13.14 5.22 10.73
C ALA A 438 13.17 4.01 9.79
N ALA A 439 13.56 4.22 8.52
CA ALA A 439 13.48 3.21 7.46
C ALA A 439 14.86 2.75 6.97
N SER A 440 15.82 3.67 6.82
CA SER A 440 17.22 3.40 6.49
C SER A 440 18.11 4.34 7.24
N GLY A 441 19.14 3.81 7.94
CA GLY A 441 20.01 4.56 8.84
C GLY A 441 20.94 5.55 8.13
N GLY A 442 21.49 6.48 8.89
CA GLY A 442 22.39 7.53 8.45
C GLY A 442 21.80 8.93 8.60
N THR A 443 22.67 9.96 8.51
CA THR A 443 22.27 11.36 8.57
C THR A 443 22.83 12.08 7.36
N VAL A 444 21.99 12.92 6.73
CA VAL A 444 22.38 13.71 5.56
C VAL A 444 21.74 15.09 5.63
N GLU A 445 22.46 16.07 5.09
CA GLU A 445 21.94 17.41 4.78
C GLU A 445 21.80 17.56 3.28
N GLY A 446 20.69 18.16 2.84
CA GLY A 446 20.43 18.35 1.41
C GLY A 446 19.21 19.22 1.16
N ARG A 447 18.97 19.48 -0.13
CA ARG A 447 17.85 20.29 -0.59
C ARG A 447 16.65 19.43 -0.91
N VAL A 448 15.51 19.86 -0.43
CA VAL A 448 14.21 19.24 -0.69
C VAL A 448 13.86 19.34 -2.18
N LYS A 449 13.42 18.21 -2.76
CA LYS A 449 12.71 18.15 -4.03
C LYS A 449 11.40 17.41 -3.82
N ILE A 450 10.28 18.13 -3.98
CA ILE A 450 8.94 17.55 -3.86
C ILE A 450 8.55 16.97 -5.22
N MET A 451 8.15 15.69 -5.22
CA MET A 451 7.76 14.98 -6.44
C MET A 451 6.44 14.20 -6.23
N PRO A 452 5.30 14.80 -6.60
CA PRO A 452 3.98 14.17 -6.44
C PRO A 452 3.76 12.95 -7.34
N THR A 453 4.37 12.97 -8.53
CA THR A 453 4.30 11.92 -9.57
C THR A 453 5.67 11.80 -10.22
N LEU A 454 5.92 10.66 -10.83
CA LEU A 454 7.18 10.38 -11.52
C LEU A 454 7.24 11.11 -12.86
N GLN A 455 7.70 12.36 -12.88
CA GLN A 455 7.68 13.21 -14.08
C GLN A 455 9.06 13.55 -14.61
N ASN A 456 10.08 13.61 -13.77
CA ASN A 456 11.44 14.00 -14.15
C ASN A 456 12.45 13.09 -13.46
N LEU A 457 13.46 12.63 -14.18
CA LEU A 457 14.39 11.62 -13.69
C LEU A 457 15.74 12.18 -13.29
N GLU A 458 16.01 13.44 -13.64
CA GLU A 458 17.22 14.11 -13.22
C GLU A 458 16.98 14.89 -11.95
N ILE A 459 17.75 14.58 -10.92
CA ILE A 459 17.77 15.30 -9.66
C ILE A 459 19.20 15.76 -9.37
N ALA A 460 19.32 16.89 -8.65
CA ALA A 460 20.63 17.42 -8.24
C ALA A 460 21.33 16.46 -7.25
N PRO A 461 22.68 16.43 -7.21
CA PRO A 461 23.43 15.49 -6.38
C PRO A 461 23.18 15.62 -4.86
N ASP A 462 22.66 16.77 -4.39
CA ASP A 462 22.35 17.06 -2.99
C ASP A 462 20.86 16.94 -2.67
N THR A 463 20.08 16.26 -3.54
CA THR A 463 18.62 16.19 -3.41
C THR A 463 18.17 15.22 -2.32
N ILE A 464 17.37 15.72 -1.37
CA ILE A 464 16.51 14.91 -0.52
C ILE A 464 15.11 14.88 -1.16
N LEU A 465 14.72 13.69 -1.61
CA LEU A 465 13.48 13.48 -2.34
C LEU A 465 12.30 13.36 -1.38
N VAL A 466 11.23 14.14 -1.63
CA VAL A 466 9.97 14.10 -0.86
C VAL A 466 8.84 13.62 -1.76
N ILE A 467 8.27 12.46 -1.46
CA ILE A 467 7.32 11.75 -2.30
C ILE A 467 6.09 11.28 -1.53
N PRO A 468 4.94 11.07 -2.20
CA PRO A 468 3.72 10.67 -1.51
C PRO A 468 3.76 9.22 -1.04
N TYR A 469 4.34 8.31 -1.82
CA TYR A 469 4.46 6.86 -1.57
C TYR A 469 5.61 6.28 -2.38
N THR A 470 5.94 5.01 -2.14
CA THR A 470 6.98 4.30 -2.87
C THR A 470 6.46 2.99 -3.48
N ASP A 471 6.77 2.74 -4.74
CA ASP A 471 6.56 1.46 -5.42
C ASP A 471 7.78 1.15 -6.30
N SER A 472 7.80 0.00 -6.94
CA SER A 472 8.92 -0.50 -7.74
C SER A 472 9.34 0.46 -8.86
N GLY A 473 8.40 1.15 -9.48
CA GLY A 473 8.68 2.12 -10.54
C GLY A 473 9.47 3.36 -10.09
N TRP A 474 9.50 3.67 -8.79
CA TRP A 474 10.29 4.77 -8.24
C TRP A 474 11.78 4.42 -8.08
N SER A 475 12.14 3.13 -8.17
CA SER A 475 13.50 2.64 -7.91
C SER A 475 14.60 3.43 -8.60
N PRO A 476 14.45 3.78 -9.89
CA PRO A 476 15.47 4.51 -10.60
C PRO A 476 15.74 5.89 -10.02
N LEU A 477 14.71 6.60 -9.59
CA LEU A 477 14.82 7.93 -9.02
C LEU A 477 15.33 7.89 -7.58
N LEU A 478 14.81 6.95 -6.79
CA LEU A 478 15.22 6.79 -5.40
C LEU A 478 16.71 6.50 -5.24
N SER A 479 17.30 5.75 -6.19
CA SER A 479 18.73 5.41 -6.15
C SER A 479 19.68 6.61 -6.38
N GLN A 480 19.17 7.74 -6.87
CA GLN A 480 19.94 8.95 -7.14
C GLN A 480 19.88 9.96 -5.98
N ALA A 481 18.90 9.84 -5.09
CA ALA A 481 18.72 10.77 -3.99
C ALA A 481 19.75 10.55 -2.88
N VAL A 482 20.19 11.63 -2.21
CA VAL A 482 21.02 11.52 -0.99
C VAL A 482 20.20 11.22 0.25
N GLY A 483 18.88 11.45 0.21
CA GLY A 483 17.93 11.14 1.27
C GLY A 483 16.52 10.98 0.73
N ILE A 484 15.68 10.19 1.43
CA ILE A 484 14.32 9.89 1.01
C ILE A 484 13.34 10.18 2.15
N ILE A 485 12.28 10.93 1.84
CA ILE A 485 11.14 11.19 2.71
C ILE A 485 9.87 10.76 1.97
N ALA A 486 9.08 9.87 2.56
CA ALA A 486 7.79 9.47 2.01
C ALA A 486 6.66 9.77 2.98
N GLU A 487 5.53 10.32 2.47
CA GLU A 487 4.35 10.57 3.31
C GLU A 487 3.70 9.29 3.81
N VAL A 488 3.80 8.22 3.02
CA VAL A 488 3.24 6.90 3.34
C VAL A 488 4.31 5.84 3.14
N GLY A 489 4.29 4.83 3.98
CA GLY A 489 5.20 3.68 3.92
C GLY A 489 5.71 3.27 5.28
N GLY A 490 6.27 2.08 5.34
CA GLY A 490 6.85 1.51 6.55
C GLY A 490 8.25 0.93 6.31
N GLN A 491 8.76 0.22 7.30
CA GLN A 491 10.07 -0.45 7.20
C GLN A 491 10.13 -1.55 6.13
N LEU A 492 8.98 -2.02 5.65
CA LEU A 492 8.85 -3.08 4.64
C LEU A 492 8.46 -2.54 3.27
N SER A 493 8.25 -1.23 3.11
CA SER A 493 7.90 -0.57 1.84
C SER A 493 9.03 -0.68 0.81
N HIS A 494 8.70 -0.59 -0.47
CA HIS A 494 9.68 -0.63 -1.58
C HIS A 494 10.78 0.41 -1.40
N GLY A 495 10.43 1.66 -1.06
CA GLY A 495 11.42 2.71 -0.82
C GLY A 495 12.35 2.43 0.34
N ALA A 496 11.86 1.79 1.41
CA ALA A 496 12.70 1.40 2.54
C ALA A 496 13.68 0.27 2.16
N ILE A 497 13.27 -0.65 1.28
CA ILE A 497 14.14 -1.72 0.76
C ILE A 497 15.25 -1.10 -0.10
N ILE A 498 14.89 -0.22 -1.03
CA ILE A 498 15.83 0.48 -1.93
C ILE A 498 16.80 1.33 -1.11
N ALA A 499 16.29 2.14 -0.19
CA ALA A 499 17.11 3.01 0.64
C ALA A 499 18.18 2.22 1.42
N ARG A 500 17.82 1.10 2.03
CA ARG A 500 18.79 0.24 2.75
C ARG A 500 19.80 -0.41 1.82
N GLU A 501 19.37 -0.85 0.64
CA GLU A 501 20.25 -1.52 -0.32
C GLU A 501 21.33 -0.55 -0.84
N TYR A 502 20.97 0.71 -1.05
CA TYR A 502 21.89 1.74 -1.55
C TYR A 502 22.54 2.60 -0.44
N GLY A 503 22.21 2.31 0.84
CA GLY A 503 22.77 3.06 1.97
C GLY A 503 22.27 4.50 2.07
N ILE A 504 21.09 4.80 1.55
CA ILE A 504 20.49 6.13 1.53
C ILE A 504 19.69 6.33 2.82
N PRO A 505 19.94 7.39 3.63
CA PRO A 505 19.10 7.72 4.78
C PRO A 505 17.63 7.93 4.37
N ALA A 506 16.68 7.30 5.09
CA ALA A 506 15.28 7.38 4.71
C ALA A 506 14.34 7.42 5.92
N VAL A 507 13.31 8.28 5.82
CA VAL A 507 12.22 8.41 6.78
C VAL A 507 10.89 8.26 6.05
N MET A 508 10.07 7.29 6.51
CA MET A 508 8.76 6.99 5.96
C MET A 508 7.65 7.43 6.92
N ASP A 509 6.39 7.46 6.44
CA ASP A 509 5.19 7.84 7.20
C ASP A 509 5.28 9.27 7.79
N VAL A 510 5.82 10.21 7.02
CA VAL A 510 5.92 11.63 7.41
C VAL A 510 4.69 12.37 6.91
N HIS A 511 3.68 12.46 7.75
CA HIS A 511 2.41 13.07 7.38
C HIS A 511 2.54 14.50 6.88
N ASN A 512 1.92 14.80 5.73
CA ASN A 512 1.93 16.10 5.08
C ASN A 512 3.32 16.66 4.75
N ALA A 513 4.34 15.81 4.58
CA ALA A 513 5.70 16.24 4.26
C ALA A 513 5.75 17.11 3.00
N MET A 514 4.99 16.75 1.96
CA MET A 514 4.92 17.50 0.71
C MET A 514 4.31 18.90 0.83
N LYS A 515 3.60 19.19 1.93
CA LYS A 515 3.02 20.50 2.22
C LYS A 515 3.82 21.30 3.23
N LEU A 516 4.44 20.59 4.19
CA LEU A 516 5.20 21.20 5.27
C LEU A 516 6.61 21.60 4.83
N LEU A 517 7.16 20.90 3.83
CA LEU A 517 8.44 21.18 3.21
C LEU A 517 8.23 21.97 1.90
N LYS A 518 9.29 22.66 1.44
CA LYS A 518 9.27 23.45 0.20
C LYS A 518 10.43 23.05 -0.70
N ASP A 519 10.23 23.08 -2.01
CA ASP A 519 11.30 22.85 -2.99
C ASP A 519 12.48 23.79 -2.73
N GLY A 520 13.70 23.22 -2.78
CA GLY A 520 14.96 23.94 -2.52
C GLY A 520 15.27 24.21 -1.05
N GLN A 521 14.38 23.89 -0.11
CA GLN A 521 14.58 24.07 1.33
C GLN A 521 15.71 23.17 1.84
N LEU A 522 16.66 23.74 2.60
CA LEU A 522 17.74 22.98 3.22
C LEU A 522 17.23 22.29 4.48
N ILE A 523 17.46 20.98 4.58
CA ILE A 523 17.05 20.17 5.73
C ILE A 523 18.15 19.19 6.12
N ARG A 524 18.10 18.74 7.39
CA ARG A 524 18.84 17.58 7.89
C ARG A 524 17.88 16.43 8.10
N LEU A 525 18.20 15.28 7.51
CA LEU A 525 17.45 14.03 7.63
C LEU A 525 18.25 13.03 8.46
N ASP A 526 17.69 12.56 9.58
CA ASP A 526 18.21 11.45 10.38
C ASP A 526 17.34 10.21 10.17
N GLY A 527 17.78 9.35 9.27
CA GLY A 527 17.10 8.09 8.95
C GLY A 527 17.20 7.04 10.07
N SER A 528 18.13 7.19 11.03
CA SER A 528 18.27 6.29 12.17
C SER A 528 17.24 6.57 13.26
N GLN A 529 16.88 7.85 13.46
CA GLN A 529 15.90 8.30 14.45
C GLN A 529 14.53 8.59 13.86
N GLY A 530 14.41 8.68 12.52
CA GLY A 530 13.17 9.06 11.84
C GLY A 530 12.84 10.55 11.98
N ILE A 531 13.87 11.43 12.00
CA ILE A 531 13.72 12.85 12.29
C ILE A 531 14.16 13.67 11.08
N ILE A 532 13.43 14.77 10.82
CA ILE A 532 13.73 15.76 9.79
C ILE A 532 13.76 17.13 10.48
N GLU A 533 14.84 17.85 10.33
CA GLU A 533 15.02 19.21 10.87
C GLU A 533 15.17 20.21 9.72
N ILE A 534 14.42 21.31 9.80
CA ILE A 534 14.52 22.43 8.86
C ILE A 534 15.65 23.33 9.34
N LEU A 535 16.67 23.53 8.49
CA LEU A 535 17.88 24.29 8.78
C LEU A 535 17.71 25.80 8.49
#